data_f091d9a24c71d59712067ee9335b1e72
#
_entry.id   f091d9a24c71d59712067ee9335b1e72
#
_cell.length_a   1.000
_cell.length_b   1.000
_cell.length_c   1.000
_cell.angle_alpha   90.00
_cell.angle_beta   90.00
_cell.angle_gamma   90.00
#
_symmetry.space_group_name_H-M   'P 1'
#
loop_
_entity.id
_entity.type
_entity.pdbx_description
1 polymer ?
#
loop_
_entity_poly.entity_id
_entity_poly.type
_entity_poly.pdbx_seq_one_letter_code
_entity_poly.pdbx_strand_id
1 'polypeptide(L)'
;MQDEPTPTELTKAVADFLRNEITPDIKGHNAFKLRVAINMLDLVTRQLTLEHASDATEAARLSQLLGLQGLDHRGSLADLNRALADGIADGKLDLQTPGLQAHLWQTTMDKLAVDQPNYASYKRELEQE
;
A
#
# COMPACT_ATOMS: atom_id res chain seq x y z
N MET A 1 -3.94 2.67 -24.67
CA MET A 1 -3.04 2.46 -23.50
C MET A 1 -1.66 2.89 -23.92
N GLN A 2 -0.93 3.60 -23.06
CA GLN A 2 0.44 4.06 -23.40
C GLN A 2 1.41 2.94 -23.06
N ASP A 3 2.34 2.61 -23.96
CA ASP A 3 3.29 1.52 -23.74
C ASP A 3 4.51 2.00 -22.93
N GLU A 4 5.12 3.10 -23.37
CA GLU A 4 6.26 3.75 -22.68
C GLU A 4 6.23 5.27 -22.90
N PRO A 5 6.69 6.07 -21.92
CA PRO A 5 7.05 5.68 -20.54
C PRO A 5 5.85 5.26 -19.72
N THR A 6 6.05 4.35 -18.77
CA THR A 6 5.02 3.88 -17.86
C THR A 6 4.56 4.98 -16.88
N PRO A 7 3.35 4.91 -16.31
CA PRO A 7 2.92 5.87 -15.27
C PRO A 7 3.89 5.98 -14.09
N THR A 8 4.52 4.88 -13.69
CA THR A 8 5.54 4.85 -12.62
C THR A 8 6.79 5.64 -13.01
N GLU A 9 7.28 5.47 -14.25
CA GLU A 9 8.42 6.22 -14.76
C GLU A 9 8.12 7.71 -14.87
N LEU A 10 6.92 8.07 -15.32
CA LEU A 10 6.49 9.46 -15.44
C LEU A 10 6.42 10.15 -14.07
N THR A 11 5.76 9.52 -13.09
CA THR A 11 5.63 10.10 -11.74
C THR A 11 6.99 10.26 -11.08
N LYS A 12 7.88 9.26 -11.24
CA LYS A 12 9.25 9.31 -10.74
C LYS A 12 10.05 10.43 -11.41
N ALA A 13 10.02 10.55 -12.73
CA ALA A 13 10.75 11.56 -13.47
C ALA A 13 10.34 12.99 -13.05
N VAL A 14 9.04 13.22 -12.87
CA VAL A 14 8.53 14.52 -12.38
C VAL A 14 8.99 14.79 -10.95
N ALA A 15 8.90 13.82 -10.05
CA ALA A 15 9.37 13.98 -8.68
C ALA A 15 10.87 14.29 -8.61
N ASP A 16 11.68 13.60 -9.40
CA ASP A 16 13.13 13.79 -9.45
C ASP A 16 13.48 15.17 -10.03
N PHE A 17 12.81 15.61 -11.09
CA PHE A 17 12.97 16.95 -11.65
C PHE A 17 12.65 18.04 -10.61
N LEU A 18 11.50 17.95 -9.96
CA LEU A 18 11.10 18.91 -8.94
C LEU A 18 12.07 18.95 -7.75
N ARG A 19 12.58 17.78 -7.33
CA ARG A 19 13.51 17.64 -6.22
C ARG A 19 14.87 18.23 -6.53
N ASN A 20 15.41 17.92 -7.69
CA ASN A 20 16.81 18.21 -8.03
C ASN A 20 16.99 19.57 -8.70
N GLU A 21 16.03 19.99 -9.55
CA GLU A 21 16.15 21.19 -10.36
C GLU A 21 15.37 22.38 -9.79
N ILE A 22 14.20 22.13 -9.19
CA ILE A 22 13.31 23.22 -8.76
C ILE A 22 13.46 23.55 -7.29
N THR A 23 13.58 22.54 -6.42
CA THR A 23 13.66 22.74 -4.96
C THR A 23 14.82 23.65 -4.53
N PRO A 24 16.02 23.62 -5.12
CA PRO A 24 17.14 24.49 -4.71
C PRO A 24 16.83 25.98 -4.84
N ASP A 25 15.99 26.37 -5.82
CA ASP A 25 15.70 27.77 -6.12
C ASP A 25 14.46 28.29 -5.36
N ILE A 26 13.67 27.42 -4.72
CA ILE A 26 12.45 27.79 -4.03
C ILE A 26 12.69 27.95 -2.54
N LYS A 27 12.18 29.07 -1.96
CA LYS A 27 12.35 29.40 -0.53
C LYS A 27 11.00 29.68 0.15
N GLY A 28 11.03 29.71 1.49
CA GLY A 28 9.88 30.06 2.31
C GLY A 28 8.73 29.07 2.21
N HIS A 29 7.51 29.57 2.26
CA HIS A 29 6.30 28.72 2.29
C HIS A 29 6.13 27.85 1.04
N ASN A 30 6.58 28.32 -0.11
CA ASN A 30 6.51 27.56 -1.36
C ASN A 30 7.46 26.35 -1.36
N ALA A 31 8.61 26.44 -0.69
CA ALA A 31 9.50 25.30 -0.51
C ALA A 31 8.85 24.17 0.30
N PHE A 32 8.04 24.51 1.31
CA PHE A 32 7.25 23.52 2.04
C PHE A 32 6.20 22.85 1.14
N LYS A 33 5.42 23.64 0.41
CA LYS A 33 4.39 23.11 -0.52
C LYS A 33 5.00 22.21 -1.58
N LEU A 34 6.16 22.59 -2.12
CA LEU A 34 6.86 21.80 -3.12
C LEU A 34 7.31 20.43 -2.55
N ARG A 35 7.85 20.41 -1.34
CA ARG A 35 8.20 19.15 -0.67
C ARG A 35 7.00 18.24 -0.47
N VAL A 36 5.85 18.80 -0.09
CA VAL A 36 4.61 18.04 0.04
C VAL A 36 4.19 17.46 -1.32
N ALA A 37 4.25 18.24 -2.40
CA ALA A 37 3.92 17.77 -3.74
C ALA A 37 4.86 16.63 -4.21
N ILE A 38 6.16 16.75 -3.95
CA ILE A 38 7.14 15.71 -4.25
C ILE A 38 6.83 14.42 -3.47
N ASN A 39 6.53 14.54 -2.17
CA ASN A 39 6.17 13.39 -1.34
C ASN A 39 4.90 12.68 -1.83
N MET A 40 3.92 13.44 -2.35
CA MET A 40 2.71 12.87 -2.96
C MET A 40 3.04 12.10 -4.25
N LEU A 41 3.93 12.62 -5.10
CA LEU A 41 4.40 11.89 -6.29
C LEU A 41 5.15 10.62 -5.93
N ASP A 42 6.01 10.67 -4.91
CA ASP A 42 6.71 9.49 -4.39
C ASP A 42 5.72 8.43 -3.86
N LEU A 43 4.65 8.86 -3.17
CA LEU A 43 3.61 7.95 -2.69
C LEU A 43 2.88 7.28 -3.87
N VAL A 44 2.46 8.06 -4.87
CA VAL A 44 1.81 7.52 -6.08
C VAL A 44 2.74 6.54 -6.81
N THR A 45 4.03 6.86 -6.91
CA THR A 45 5.02 5.97 -7.54
C THR A 45 5.12 4.64 -6.79
N ARG A 46 5.16 4.65 -5.45
CA ARG A 46 5.16 3.42 -4.63
C ARG A 46 3.86 2.63 -4.78
N GLN A 47 2.71 3.32 -4.75
CA GLN A 47 1.41 2.69 -4.98
C GLN A 47 1.38 1.94 -6.31
N LEU A 48 1.70 2.62 -7.41
CA LEU A 48 1.72 2.02 -8.75
C LEU A 48 2.70 0.84 -8.88
N THR A 49 3.79 0.86 -8.08
CA THR A 49 4.80 -0.20 -8.12
C THR A 49 4.36 -1.44 -7.34
N LEU A 50 3.70 -1.26 -6.18
CA LEU A 50 3.46 -2.33 -5.20
C LEU A 50 2.03 -2.89 -5.25
N GLU A 51 1.04 -2.07 -5.65
CA GLU A 51 -0.39 -2.38 -5.55
C GLU A 51 -0.75 -3.74 -6.12
N HIS A 52 -0.36 -4.01 -7.37
CA HIS A 52 -0.79 -5.23 -8.05
C HIS A 52 -0.35 -6.52 -7.33
N ALA A 53 0.89 -6.56 -6.84
CA ALA A 53 1.41 -7.73 -6.12
C ALA A 53 0.80 -7.83 -4.71
N SER A 54 0.68 -6.70 -4.01
CA SER A 54 0.08 -6.63 -2.68
C SER A 54 -1.39 -7.04 -2.69
N ASP A 55 -2.17 -6.52 -3.63
CA ASP A 55 -3.59 -6.85 -3.77
C ASP A 55 -3.81 -8.33 -4.07
N ALA A 56 -3.00 -8.91 -4.97
CA ALA A 56 -3.10 -10.32 -5.31
C ALA A 56 -2.82 -11.22 -4.10
N THR A 57 -1.78 -10.91 -3.31
CA THR A 57 -1.44 -11.67 -2.12
C THR A 57 -2.44 -11.46 -0.98
N GLU A 58 -2.96 -10.24 -0.81
CA GLU A 58 -4.02 -9.93 0.15
C GLU A 58 -5.30 -10.69 -0.17
N ALA A 59 -5.74 -10.68 -1.42
CA ALA A 59 -6.92 -11.41 -1.87
C ALA A 59 -6.80 -12.92 -1.62
N ALA A 60 -5.62 -13.51 -1.86
CA ALA A 60 -5.36 -14.91 -1.57
C ALA A 60 -5.47 -15.23 -0.07
N ARG A 61 -4.86 -14.40 0.79
CA ARG A 61 -4.96 -14.56 2.27
C ARG A 61 -6.40 -14.42 2.77
N LEU A 62 -7.15 -13.43 2.24
CA LEU A 62 -8.56 -13.21 2.60
C LEU A 62 -9.45 -14.37 2.17
N SER A 63 -9.26 -14.89 0.97
CA SER A 63 -10.00 -16.04 0.48
C SER A 63 -9.79 -17.27 1.37
N GLN A 64 -8.57 -17.46 1.86
CA GLN A 64 -8.25 -18.54 2.80
C GLN A 64 -8.93 -18.33 4.16
N LEU A 65 -8.82 -17.12 4.75
CA LEU A 65 -9.41 -16.77 6.04
C LEU A 65 -10.93 -16.90 6.04
N LEU A 66 -11.58 -16.49 4.94
CA LEU A 66 -13.03 -16.53 4.81
C LEU A 66 -13.57 -17.90 4.37
N GLY A 67 -12.71 -18.91 4.20
CA GLY A 67 -13.09 -20.25 3.78
C GLY A 67 -13.62 -20.32 2.34
N LEU A 68 -13.20 -19.38 1.51
CA LEU A 68 -13.71 -19.19 0.17
C LEU A 68 -12.87 -19.91 -0.92
N GLN A 69 -12.01 -20.84 -0.52
CA GLN A 69 -11.14 -21.59 -1.44
C GLN A 69 -11.96 -22.45 -2.40
N GLY A 70 -11.66 -22.32 -3.69
CA GLY A 70 -12.30 -23.12 -4.74
C GLY A 70 -13.67 -22.58 -5.20
N LEU A 71 -14.14 -21.47 -4.64
CA LEU A 71 -15.30 -20.76 -5.14
C LEU A 71 -14.84 -19.68 -6.11
N ASP A 72 -15.59 -19.50 -7.21
CA ASP A 72 -15.32 -18.44 -8.20
C ASP A 72 -15.69 -17.08 -7.58
N HIS A 73 -14.68 -16.47 -6.85
CA HIS A 73 -14.92 -15.19 -6.19
C HIS A 73 -14.91 -14.06 -7.21
N ARG A 74 -16.10 -13.64 -7.60
CA ARG A 74 -16.32 -12.44 -8.43
C ARG A 74 -16.32 -11.15 -7.61
N GLY A 75 -15.98 -11.21 -6.32
CA GLY A 75 -15.88 -10.04 -5.44
C GLY A 75 -14.55 -9.30 -5.62
N SER A 76 -14.61 -7.98 -5.50
CA SER A 76 -13.41 -7.14 -5.44
C SER A 76 -12.66 -7.36 -4.11
N LEU A 77 -11.38 -6.95 -4.05
CA LEU A 77 -10.63 -6.93 -2.78
C LEU A 77 -11.37 -6.13 -1.70
N ALA A 78 -12.09 -5.06 -2.09
CA ALA A 78 -12.93 -4.28 -1.18
C ALA A 78 -14.09 -5.11 -0.60
N ASP A 79 -14.70 -6.00 -1.37
CA ASP A 79 -15.78 -6.88 -0.89
C ASP A 79 -15.24 -7.92 0.09
N LEU A 80 -14.07 -8.48 -0.17
CA LEU A 80 -13.39 -9.42 0.74
C LEU A 80 -13.02 -8.73 2.06
N ASN A 81 -12.48 -7.52 2.01
CA ASN A 81 -12.17 -6.74 3.20
C ASN A 81 -13.42 -6.37 4.01
N ARG A 82 -14.54 -6.09 3.34
CA ARG A 82 -15.83 -5.86 4.00
C ARG A 82 -16.30 -7.12 4.71
N ALA A 83 -16.24 -8.27 4.05
CA ALA A 83 -16.62 -9.56 4.65
C ALA A 83 -15.76 -9.90 5.87
N LEU A 84 -14.44 -9.59 5.82
CA LEU A 84 -13.56 -9.72 6.98
C LEU A 84 -14.01 -8.82 8.13
N ALA A 85 -14.27 -7.55 7.87
CA ALA A 85 -14.71 -6.58 8.86
C ALA A 85 -16.03 -6.99 9.51
N ASP A 86 -17.01 -7.45 8.72
CA ASP A 86 -18.30 -7.95 9.20
C ASP A 86 -18.11 -9.22 10.06
N GLY A 87 -17.24 -10.14 9.63
CA GLY A 87 -16.92 -11.35 10.39
C GLY A 87 -16.30 -11.04 11.78
N ILE A 88 -15.46 -10.03 11.86
CA ILE A 88 -14.88 -9.56 13.14
C ILE A 88 -15.96 -8.88 13.99
N ALA A 89 -16.77 -8.00 13.41
CA ALA A 89 -17.83 -7.28 14.11
C ALA A 89 -18.89 -8.23 14.68
N ASP A 90 -19.23 -9.29 13.97
CA ASP A 90 -20.18 -10.33 14.35
C ASP A 90 -19.58 -11.34 15.38
N GLY A 91 -18.30 -11.26 15.68
CA GLY A 91 -17.59 -12.20 16.55
C GLY A 91 -17.40 -13.60 15.94
N LYS A 92 -17.53 -13.73 14.62
CA LYS A 92 -17.24 -14.99 13.88
C LYS A 92 -15.75 -15.20 13.68
N LEU A 93 -15.00 -14.11 13.61
CA LEU A 93 -13.55 -14.07 13.51
C LEU A 93 -13.00 -13.29 14.70
N ASP A 94 -12.02 -13.85 15.39
CA ASP A 94 -11.39 -13.26 16.55
C ASP A 94 -9.87 -13.51 16.56
N LEU A 95 -9.19 -13.07 17.63
CA LEU A 95 -7.73 -13.23 17.76
C LEU A 95 -7.26 -14.70 17.84
N GLN A 96 -8.18 -15.66 18.05
CA GLN A 96 -7.89 -17.08 18.06
C GLN A 96 -8.09 -17.69 16.66
N THR A 97 -8.70 -16.96 15.71
CA THR A 97 -8.89 -17.41 14.34
C THR A 97 -7.55 -17.60 13.66
N PRO A 98 -7.21 -18.83 13.21
CA PRO A 98 -5.92 -19.11 12.59
C PRO A 98 -5.69 -18.21 11.37
N GLY A 99 -4.53 -17.52 11.34
CA GLY A 99 -4.13 -16.67 10.23
C GLY A 99 -4.65 -15.23 10.28
N LEU A 100 -5.63 -14.88 11.13
CA LEU A 100 -6.18 -13.53 11.20
C LEU A 100 -5.11 -12.51 11.62
N GLN A 101 -4.36 -12.77 12.68
CA GLN A 101 -3.32 -11.84 13.15
C GLN A 101 -2.23 -11.65 12.09
N ALA A 102 -1.78 -12.75 11.47
CA ALA A 102 -0.77 -12.70 10.41
C ALA A 102 -1.26 -11.90 9.19
N HIS A 103 -2.53 -12.07 8.81
CA HIS A 103 -3.14 -11.30 7.72
C HIS A 103 -3.17 -9.80 8.04
N LEU A 104 -3.65 -9.42 9.22
CA LEU A 104 -3.74 -8.00 9.62
C LEU A 104 -2.35 -7.37 9.72
N TRP A 105 -1.36 -8.11 10.22
CA TRP A 105 0.02 -7.67 10.29
C TRP A 105 0.59 -7.41 8.88
N GLN A 106 0.51 -8.40 7.99
CA GLN A 106 1.03 -8.28 6.64
C GLN A 106 0.36 -7.14 5.87
N THR A 107 -0.96 -7.01 5.95
CA THR A 107 -1.69 -5.91 5.31
C THR A 107 -1.25 -4.54 5.87
N THR A 108 -0.95 -4.47 7.17
CA THR A 108 -0.40 -3.25 7.77
C THR A 108 0.99 -2.93 7.22
N MET A 109 1.85 -3.93 7.11
CA MET A 109 3.21 -3.77 6.55
C MET A 109 3.16 -3.35 5.08
N ASP A 110 2.30 -3.97 4.26
CA ASP A 110 2.10 -3.63 2.86
C ASP A 110 1.64 -2.16 2.70
N LYS A 111 0.71 -1.70 3.54
CA LYS A 111 0.26 -0.29 3.56
C LYS A 111 1.35 0.68 4.00
N LEU A 112 2.12 0.33 5.03
CA LEU A 112 3.24 1.16 5.49
C LEU A 112 4.35 1.29 4.44
N ALA A 113 4.58 0.25 3.64
CA ALA A 113 5.52 0.30 2.52
C ALA A 113 5.17 1.41 1.52
N VAL A 114 3.88 1.66 1.30
CA VAL A 114 3.39 2.74 0.43
C VAL A 114 3.35 4.08 1.16
N ASP A 115 2.64 4.13 2.29
CA ASP A 115 2.29 5.40 2.95
C ASP A 115 3.46 6.00 3.73
N GLN A 116 4.17 5.18 4.51
CA GLN A 116 5.18 5.63 5.47
C GLN A 116 6.42 4.71 5.51
N PRO A 117 7.16 4.54 4.39
CA PRO A 117 8.32 3.65 4.34
C PRO A 117 9.45 4.05 5.29
N ASN A 118 9.41 5.29 5.80
CA ASN A 118 10.38 5.83 6.75
C ASN A 118 9.93 5.75 8.21
N TYR A 119 8.77 5.16 8.50
CA TYR A 119 8.30 4.99 9.88
C TYR A 119 9.24 4.08 10.66
N ALA A 120 9.70 4.55 11.83
CA ALA A 120 10.77 3.88 12.57
C ALA A 120 10.43 2.43 12.98
N SER A 121 9.16 2.18 13.36
CA SER A 121 8.74 0.82 13.71
C SER A 121 8.68 -0.10 12.49
N TYR A 122 8.22 0.40 11.34
CA TYR A 122 8.23 -0.35 10.08
C TYR A 122 9.66 -0.77 9.69
N LYS A 123 10.62 0.15 9.74
CA LYS A 123 12.03 -0.17 9.43
C LYS A 123 12.62 -1.22 10.37
N ARG A 124 12.30 -1.14 11.67
CA ARG A 124 12.79 -2.13 12.64
C ARG A 124 12.25 -3.54 12.36
N GLU A 125 10.99 -3.66 11.92
CA GLU A 125 10.42 -4.96 11.56
C GLU A 125 11.11 -5.56 10.33
N LEU A 126 11.40 -4.74 9.30
CA LEU A 126 12.13 -5.21 8.11
C LEU A 126 13.57 -5.68 8.41
N GLU A 127 14.19 -5.17 9.48
CA GLU A 127 15.54 -5.57 9.90
C GLU A 127 15.55 -6.88 10.71
N GLN A 128 14.39 -7.38 11.15
CA GLN A 128 14.24 -8.59 11.95
C GLN A 128 13.83 -9.82 11.13
N GLU A 129 13.45 -9.64 9.88
CA GLU A 129 13.16 -10.70 8.91
C GLU A 129 14.44 -11.14 8.18
#